data_f2d4011e091821dd6184c068e48395a5
#
_entry.id   f2d4011e091821dd6184c068e48395a5
#
_cell.length_a   1.000
_cell.length_b   1.000
_cell.length_c   1.000
_cell.angle_alpha   90.00
_cell.angle_beta   90.00
_cell.angle_gamma   90.00
#
_symmetry.space_group_name_H-M   'P 1'
#
loop_
_entity.id
_entity.type
_entity.pdbx_description
1 polymer ?
#
loop_
_entity_poly.entity_id
_entity_poly.type
_entity_poly.pdbx_seq_one_letter_code
_entity_poly.pdbx_strand_id
1 'polypeptide(L)'
;MIKTFVFTCSLILSVVSFAGNNDSVPVYNIKTTVGDITVKLYPETTKHRDNFIKLADKGYYDGILFHRVINNFMIQAGDPKSKTAVKGAALGSGDTGYTIPAEILYPQYYHKKGALAAARQGDDVNPKRASSGGQFYLVKGKVLTEGMLFSIERDKQRKLEKDLFQELIAAQKEELKKLQLKKDQTQIAAFNDSIMGIARQKIREKGEYKLALPIRKDYKTIGGIPHLDNEYTVFGEIVEGINAHPFS
;
A
#
# COMPACT_ATOMS: atom_id res chain seq x y z
N MET A 1 24.65 15.48 -6.74
CA MET A 1 25.35 14.29 -6.21
C MET A 1 24.45 13.62 -5.18
N ILE A 2 23.78 12.54 -5.57
CA ILE A 2 22.90 11.75 -4.69
C ILE A 2 23.83 10.83 -3.89
N LYS A 3 23.95 11.06 -2.59
CA LYS A 3 24.69 10.15 -1.69
C LYS A 3 23.79 8.95 -1.44
N THR A 4 24.07 7.83 -2.14
CA THR A 4 23.44 6.53 -1.86
C THR A 4 24.14 5.95 -0.63
N PHE A 5 23.47 5.99 0.52
CA PHE A 5 23.88 5.25 1.71
C PHE A 5 23.43 3.81 1.56
N VAL A 6 24.35 2.90 1.41
CA VAL A 6 24.11 1.45 1.52
C VAL A 6 24.16 1.10 3.01
N PHE A 7 23.01 0.86 3.62
CA PHE A 7 22.93 0.33 4.97
C PHE A 7 22.84 -1.20 4.89
N THR A 8 23.86 -1.88 5.39
CA THR A 8 23.77 -3.33 5.67
C THR A 8 22.93 -3.52 6.93
N CYS A 9 21.71 -3.99 6.79
CA CYS A 9 20.83 -4.31 7.91
C CYS A 9 20.85 -5.81 8.14
N SER A 10 21.49 -6.27 9.22
CA SER A 10 21.35 -7.65 9.68
C SER A 10 20.06 -7.73 10.49
N LEU A 11 19.04 -8.36 9.94
CA LEU A 11 17.75 -8.57 10.62
C LEU A 11 17.90 -9.86 11.47
N ILE A 12 17.96 -9.72 12.79
CA ILE A 12 17.79 -10.84 13.72
C ILE A 12 16.40 -10.68 14.32
N LEU A 13 15.49 -11.57 13.96
CA LEU A 13 14.13 -11.57 14.49
C LEU A 13 14.12 -12.42 15.77
N SER A 14 13.96 -11.80 16.93
CA SER A 14 13.70 -12.52 18.17
C SER A 14 12.21 -12.47 18.51
N VAL A 15 11.61 -13.65 18.65
CA VAL A 15 10.25 -13.81 19.13
C VAL A 15 10.25 -13.63 20.65
N VAL A 16 9.59 -12.58 21.13
CA VAL A 16 9.23 -12.50 22.55
C VAL A 16 7.80 -13.04 22.67
N SER A 17 7.68 -14.35 22.94
CA SER A 17 6.41 -14.96 23.29
C SER A 17 6.05 -14.59 24.72
N PHE A 18 5.09 -13.70 24.91
CA PHE A 18 4.38 -13.61 26.17
C PHE A 18 3.30 -14.70 26.22
N ALA A 19 3.56 -15.75 26.98
CA ALA A 19 2.57 -16.78 27.28
C ALA A 19 1.50 -16.21 28.23
N GLY A 20 0.33 -15.89 27.68
CA GLY A 20 -0.83 -15.45 28.47
C GLY A 20 -2.05 -15.21 27.60
N ASN A 21 -3.02 -16.09 27.68
CA ASN A 21 -4.37 -16.07 27.08
C ASN A 21 -4.50 -15.88 25.54
N ASN A 22 -5.36 -16.70 24.93
CA ASN A 22 -5.61 -16.97 23.53
C ASN A 22 -5.99 -15.79 22.59
N ASP A 23 -5.73 -14.53 22.95
CA ASP A 23 -6.02 -13.32 22.16
C ASP A 23 -4.82 -12.38 21.99
N SER A 24 -3.60 -12.85 22.24
CA SER A 24 -2.43 -11.99 22.08
C SER A 24 -2.13 -11.72 20.61
N VAL A 25 -2.29 -10.47 20.22
CA VAL A 25 -1.91 -9.98 18.88
C VAL A 25 -0.41 -10.20 18.67
N PRO A 26 0.04 -10.88 17.59
CA PRO A 26 1.45 -11.14 17.37
C PRO A 26 2.27 -9.85 17.25
N VAL A 27 3.39 -9.80 17.99
CA VAL A 27 4.33 -8.67 18.00
C VAL A 27 5.71 -9.18 17.61
N TYR A 28 6.36 -8.48 16.68
CA TYR A 28 7.71 -8.81 16.17
C TYR A 28 8.65 -7.64 16.32
N ASN A 29 9.88 -7.94 16.72
CA ASN A 29 10.95 -6.94 16.76
C ASN A 29 11.84 -7.09 15.51
N ILE A 30 11.86 -6.06 14.68
CA ILE A 30 12.71 -5.94 13.50
C ILE A 30 14.01 -5.27 13.94
N LYS A 31 15.06 -6.06 14.19
CA LYS A 31 16.38 -5.55 14.56
C LYS A 31 17.10 -5.02 13.34
N THR A 32 17.55 -3.76 13.39
CA THR A 32 18.30 -3.14 12.32
C THR A 32 19.63 -2.57 12.81
N THR A 33 20.55 -2.31 11.90
CA THR A 33 21.85 -1.67 12.24
C THR A 33 21.71 -0.23 12.74
N VAL A 34 20.53 0.36 12.66
CA VAL A 34 20.26 1.76 13.01
C VAL A 34 19.14 1.92 14.07
N GLY A 35 18.74 0.83 14.69
CA GLY A 35 17.76 0.79 15.75
C GLY A 35 16.67 -0.26 15.53
N ASP A 36 16.02 -0.65 16.58
CA ASP A 36 14.98 -1.67 16.57
C ASP A 36 13.61 -1.08 16.31
N ILE A 37 12.76 -1.83 15.61
CA ILE A 37 11.38 -1.45 15.28
C ILE A 37 10.47 -2.59 15.72
N THR A 38 9.57 -2.33 16.65
CA THR A 38 8.57 -3.30 17.09
C THR A 38 7.27 -3.10 16.31
N VAL A 39 6.80 -4.14 15.65
CA VAL A 39 5.55 -4.14 14.89
C VAL A 39 4.52 -5.07 15.50
N LYS A 40 3.28 -4.64 15.51
CA LYS A 40 2.10 -5.43 15.87
C LYS A 40 1.35 -5.80 14.59
N LEU A 41 0.98 -7.08 14.43
CA LEU A 41 0.24 -7.56 13.27
C LEU A 41 -1.28 -7.55 13.55
N TYR A 42 -2.08 -7.18 12.55
CA TYR A 42 -3.52 -7.11 12.69
C TYR A 42 -4.17 -8.51 12.57
N PRO A 43 -5.09 -8.85 13.46
CA PRO A 43 -5.73 -10.17 13.48
C PRO A 43 -6.63 -10.42 12.27
N GLU A 44 -7.23 -9.39 11.69
CA GLU A 44 -8.22 -9.51 10.62
C GLU A 44 -7.57 -9.73 9.23
N THR A 45 -6.31 -9.35 9.05
CA THR A 45 -5.55 -9.62 7.82
C THR A 45 -4.82 -10.95 7.91
N THR A 46 -5.57 -12.01 8.09
CA THR A 46 -5.06 -13.34 8.49
C THR A 46 -4.02 -13.91 7.54
N LYS A 47 -4.23 -13.76 6.22
CA LYS A 47 -3.30 -14.30 5.21
C LYS A 47 -1.95 -13.59 5.23
N HIS A 48 -1.97 -12.26 5.33
CA HIS A 48 -0.73 -11.46 5.39
C HIS A 48 -0.02 -11.65 6.73
N ARG A 49 -0.79 -11.63 7.84
CA ARG A 49 -0.28 -11.90 9.17
C ARG A 49 0.43 -13.24 9.24
N ASP A 50 -0.27 -14.32 8.89
CA ASP A 50 0.23 -15.69 9.03
C ASP A 50 1.42 -15.95 8.09
N ASN A 51 1.40 -15.34 6.90
CA ASN A 51 2.52 -15.40 5.97
C ASN A 51 3.75 -14.65 6.51
N PHE A 52 3.58 -13.46 7.09
CA PHE A 52 4.67 -12.71 7.69
C PHE A 52 5.30 -13.50 8.84
N ILE A 53 4.48 -14.06 9.75
CA ILE A 53 4.91 -14.94 10.83
C ILE A 53 5.72 -16.11 10.29
N LYS A 54 5.18 -16.86 9.32
CA LYS A 54 5.84 -18.00 8.70
C LYS A 54 7.20 -17.64 8.11
N LEU A 55 7.33 -16.50 7.45
CA LEU A 55 8.59 -16.04 6.84
C LEU A 55 9.59 -15.60 7.91
N ALA A 56 9.12 -14.89 8.92
CA ALA A 56 9.92 -14.44 10.05
C ALA A 56 10.51 -15.64 10.82
N ASP A 57 9.68 -16.61 11.18
CA ASP A 57 10.09 -17.82 11.92
C ASP A 57 11.08 -18.68 11.12
N LYS A 58 11.06 -18.59 9.79
CA LYS A 58 12.03 -19.28 8.90
C LYS A 58 13.33 -18.49 8.68
N GLY A 59 13.50 -17.32 9.31
CA GLY A 59 14.67 -16.46 9.07
C GLY A 59 14.72 -15.88 7.65
N TYR A 60 13.58 -15.81 6.95
CA TYR A 60 13.54 -15.26 5.59
C TYR A 60 14.04 -13.82 5.54
N TYR A 61 13.74 -13.04 6.55
CA TYR A 61 14.09 -11.62 6.63
C TYR A 61 15.51 -11.36 7.17
N ASP A 62 16.23 -12.38 7.65
CA ASP A 62 17.56 -12.20 8.21
C ASP A 62 18.57 -11.79 7.13
N GLY A 63 19.30 -10.71 7.37
CA GLY A 63 20.29 -10.16 6.43
C GLY A 63 19.70 -9.44 5.21
N ILE A 64 18.38 -9.23 5.13
CA ILE A 64 17.72 -8.47 4.07
C ILE A 64 17.95 -6.96 4.28
N LEU A 65 18.06 -6.24 3.18
CA LEU A 65 18.16 -4.77 3.20
C LEU A 65 16.79 -4.11 3.08
N PHE A 66 16.63 -2.94 3.71
CA PHE A 66 15.65 -1.96 3.24
C PHE A 66 16.17 -1.38 1.93
N HIS A 67 15.82 -2.02 0.83
CA HIS A 67 16.36 -1.73 -0.51
C HIS A 67 15.76 -0.49 -1.17
N ARG A 68 14.65 0.03 -0.63
CA ARG A 68 14.01 1.25 -1.13
C ARG A 68 13.62 2.13 0.05
N VAL A 69 14.25 3.31 0.12
CA VAL A 69 14.03 4.30 1.18
C VAL A 69 13.68 5.62 0.50
N ILE A 70 12.46 6.10 0.70
CA ILE A 70 11.99 7.37 0.13
C ILE A 70 11.51 8.26 1.27
N ASN A 71 12.17 9.41 1.40
CA ASN A 71 11.80 10.38 2.43
C ASN A 71 10.35 10.85 2.25
N ASN A 72 9.65 11.09 3.36
CA ASN A 72 8.23 11.47 3.39
C ASN A 72 7.29 10.47 2.70
N PHE A 73 7.75 9.25 2.46
CA PHE A 73 6.95 8.19 1.86
C PHE A 73 7.06 6.90 2.68
N MET A 74 8.05 6.02 2.41
CA MET A 74 8.14 4.72 3.07
C MET A 74 9.56 4.15 3.02
N ILE A 75 9.80 3.10 3.81
CA ILE A 75 10.95 2.19 3.67
C ILE A 75 10.41 0.81 3.32
N GLN A 76 11.03 0.13 2.35
CA GLN A 76 10.59 -1.16 1.81
C GLN A 76 11.71 -2.20 1.90
N ALA A 77 11.33 -3.40 2.35
CA ALA A 77 12.19 -4.56 2.49
C ALA A 77 11.52 -5.82 1.92
N GLY A 78 12.17 -6.98 2.04
CA GLY A 78 11.61 -8.28 1.69
C GLY A 78 12.12 -8.86 0.38
N ASP A 79 13.06 -8.21 -0.32
CA ASP A 79 13.72 -8.79 -1.49
C ASP A 79 14.89 -9.71 -1.03
N PRO A 80 14.81 -11.04 -1.22
CA PRO A 80 15.84 -11.97 -0.78
C PRO A 80 17.17 -11.80 -1.54
N LYS A 81 17.15 -11.21 -2.74
CA LYS A 81 18.37 -10.89 -3.50
C LYS A 81 19.22 -9.84 -2.80
N SER A 82 18.63 -9.07 -1.88
CA SER A 82 19.35 -8.03 -1.15
C SER A 82 20.36 -8.59 -0.15
N LYS A 83 20.25 -9.86 0.28
CA LYS A 83 21.16 -10.50 1.24
C LYS A 83 22.62 -10.53 0.75
N THR A 84 22.81 -10.69 -0.54
CA THR A 84 24.13 -10.81 -1.17
C THR A 84 24.40 -9.72 -2.19
N ALA A 85 23.61 -8.65 -2.17
CA ALA A 85 23.69 -7.61 -3.16
C ALA A 85 24.98 -6.79 -3.03
N VAL A 86 25.65 -6.58 -4.14
CA VAL A 86 26.76 -5.64 -4.23
C VAL A 86 26.22 -4.20 -4.38
N LYS A 87 27.06 -3.22 -4.03
CA LYS A 87 26.69 -1.81 -4.16
C LYS A 87 26.26 -1.47 -5.59
N GLY A 88 25.08 -0.89 -5.75
CA GLY A 88 24.52 -0.51 -7.06
C GLY A 88 23.69 -1.60 -7.73
N ALA A 89 23.51 -2.77 -7.11
CA ALA A 89 22.63 -3.80 -7.64
C ALA A 89 21.17 -3.31 -7.72
N ALA A 90 20.48 -3.66 -8.79
CA ALA A 90 19.04 -3.40 -8.92
C ALA A 90 18.26 -4.39 -8.03
N LEU A 91 17.53 -3.85 -7.05
CA LEU A 91 16.75 -4.60 -6.08
C LEU A 91 15.27 -4.29 -6.20
N GLY A 92 14.43 -5.08 -5.52
CA GLY A 92 12.97 -4.92 -5.50
C GLY A 92 12.24 -5.85 -6.46
N SER A 93 12.96 -6.64 -7.27
CA SER A 93 12.37 -7.64 -8.16
C SER A 93 12.37 -9.06 -7.58
N GLY A 94 13.10 -9.29 -6.47
CA GLY A 94 13.11 -10.59 -5.80
C GLY A 94 11.86 -10.77 -4.93
N ASP A 95 11.34 -12.00 -4.89
CA ASP A 95 10.16 -12.36 -4.10
C ASP A 95 10.22 -13.83 -3.69
N THR A 96 9.21 -14.26 -2.94
CA THR A 96 9.03 -15.66 -2.48
C THR A 96 8.61 -16.62 -3.58
N GLY A 97 8.23 -16.12 -4.77
CA GLY A 97 7.69 -16.92 -5.88
C GLY A 97 6.18 -17.16 -5.81
N TYR A 98 5.48 -16.54 -4.85
CA TYR A 98 4.02 -16.56 -4.74
C TYR A 98 3.46 -15.20 -4.34
N THR A 99 2.17 -15.02 -4.55
CA THR A 99 1.43 -13.83 -4.14
C THR A 99 0.36 -14.16 -3.10
N ILE A 100 -0.05 -13.16 -2.32
CA ILE A 100 -1.10 -13.25 -1.30
C ILE A 100 -2.33 -12.49 -1.81
N PRO A 101 -3.53 -13.10 -1.84
CA PRO A 101 -4.76 -12.38 -2.17
C PRO A 101 -4.93 -11.13 -1.28
N ALA A 102 -5.36 -10.03 -1.88
CA ALA A 102 -5.54 -8.77 -1.15
C ALA A 102 -6.49 -8.91 0.04
N GLU A 103 -6.14 -8.27 1.16
CA GLU A 103 -6.96 -8.10 2.37
C GLU A 103 -7.06 -6.62 2.71
N ILE A 104 -7.63 -5.84 1.78
CA ILE A 104 -7.74 -4.38 1.90
C ILE A 104 -8.96 -4.05 2.77
N LEU A 105 -8.74 -3.74 4.04
CA LEU A 105 -9.78 -3.47 5.04
C LEU A 105 -9.90 -1.96 5.35
N TYR A 106 -9.95 -1.13 4.31
CA TYR A 106 -10.22 0.30 4.46
C TYR A 106 -11.73 0.52 4.75
N PRO A 107 -12.12 1.42 5.64
CA PRO A 107 -11.32 2.42 6.39
C PRO A 107 -10.76 1.94 7.74
N GLN A 108 -10.90 0.66 8.11
CA GLN A 108 -10.42 0.13 9.39
C GLN A 108 -8.89 0.24 9.49
N TYR A 109 -8.17 -0.13 8.42
CA TYR A 109 -6.72 -0.03 8.32
C TYR A 109 -6.34 0.84 7.13
N TYR A 110 -5.44 1.80 7.37
CA TYR A 110 -5.04 2.81 6.40
C TYR A 110 -3.57 3.21 6.60
N HIS A 111 -3.01 3.95 5.65
CA HIS A 111 -1.58 4.25 5.59
C HIS A 111 -1.19 5.45 6.47
N LYS A 112 -1.56 5.45 7.75
CA LYS A 112 -1.00 6.40 8.72
C LYS A 112 0.50 6.16 8.91
N LYS A 113 1.24 7.16 9.43
CA LYS A 113 2.63 6.96 9.83
C LYS A 113 2.75 5.76 10.77
N GLY A 114 3.73 4.88 10.49
CA GLY A 114 3.94 3.64 11.23
C GLY A 114 3.14 2.44 10.72
N ALA A 115 2.25 2.57 9.74
CA ALA A 115 1.57 1.42 9.16
C ALA A 115 2.56 0.46 8.49
N LEU A 116 2.34 -0.87 8.68
CA LEU A 116 3.02 -1.96 8.01
C LEU A 116 2.11 -2.50 6.91
N ALA A 117 2.56 -2.42 5.66
CA ALA A 117 1.76 -2.78 4.50
C ALA A 117 2.53 -3.66 3.51
N ALA A 118 1.80 -4.44 2.72
CA ALA A 118 2.37 -5.34 1.74
C ALA A 118 2.62 -4.63 0.41
N ALA A 119 3.80 -4.84 -0.19
CA ALA A 119 4.10 -4.38 -1.54
C ALA A 119 3.33 -5.21 -2.58
N ARG A 120 3.10 -4.64 -3.75
CA ARG A 120 2.48 -5.31 -4.90
C ARG A 120 2.87 -4.66 -6.22
N GLN A 121 2.62 -5.36 -7.32
CA GLN A 121 2.69 -4.79 -8.66
C GLN A 121 1.49 -3.89 -8.96
N GLY A 122 1.62 -3.02 -9.97
CA GLY A 122 0.57 -2.11 -10.41
C GLY A 122 -0.66 -2.82 -10.99
N ASP A 123 -1.79 -2.12 -11.04
CA ASP A 123 -3.08 -2.67 -11.47
C ASP A 123 -3.10 -3.12 -12.94
N ASP A 124 -2.21 -2.58 -13.78
CA ASP A 124 -2.01 -2.93 -15.20
C ASP A 124 -1.58 -4.39 -15.39
N VAL A 125 -0.73 -4.91 -14.49
CA VAL A 125 -0.25 -6.31 -14.53
C VAL A 125 -0.84 -7.16 -13.40
N ASN A 126 -1.47 -6.53 -12.41
CA ASN A 126 -2.03 -7.17 -11.23
C ASN A 126 -3.40 -6.59 -10.84
N PRO A 127 -4.42 -6.76 -11.69
CA PRO A 127 -5.75 -6.18 -11.45
C PRO A 127 -6.45 -6.74 -10.21
N LYS A 128 -6.03 -7.92 -9.73
CA LYS A 128 -6.53 -8.53 -8.47
C LYS A 128 -5.88 -7.93 -7.22
N ARG A 129 -4.90 -7.04 -7.38
CA ARG A 129 -4.15 -6.39 -6.30
C ARG A 129 -3.53 -7.36 -5.30
N ALA A 130 -3.18 -8.56 -5.75
CA ALA A 130 -2.50 -9.55 -4.91
C ALA A 130 -1.15 -8.98 -4.46
N SER A 131 -0.82 -9.20 -3.19
CA SER A 131 0.43 -8.71 -2.60
C SER A 131 1.60 -9.64 -2.92
N SER A 132 2.81 -9.10 -2.93
CA SER A 132 4.05 -9.87 -2.85
C SER A 132 4.03 -10.80 -1.64
N GLY A 133 4.53 -12.01 -1.79
CA GLY A 133 4.66 -12.95 -0.67
C GLY A 133 5.70 -12.54 0.35
N GLY A 134 6.75 -11.78 -0.03
CA GLY A 134 7.86 -11.44 0.86
C GLY A 134 8.06 -9.95 1.10
N GLN A 135 7.64 -9.08 0.18
CA GLN A 135 7.97 -7.68 0.28
C GLN A 135 6.91 -6.86 1.05
N PHE A 136 7.38 -6.06 1.99
CA PHE A 136 6.57 -5.16 2.80
C PHE A 136 7.21 -3.78 2.87
N TYR A 137 6.43 -2.79 3.31
CA TYR A 137 6.93 -1.46 3.60
C TYR A 137 6.36 -0.91 4.90
N LEU A 138 7.14 -0.03 5.51
CA LEU A 138 6.75 0.74 6.68
C LEU A 138 6.53 2.19 6.27
N VAL A 139 5.39 2.73 6.62
CA VAL A 139 4.97 4.07 6.24
C VAL A 139 5.69 5.12 7.09
N LYS A 140 6.49 5.99 6.46
CA LYS A 140 6.96 7.24 7.05
C LYS A 140 5.91 8.34 6.86
N GLY A 141 5.53 8.58 5.61
CA GLY A 141 4.58 9.62 5.24
C GLY A 141 5.05 11.03 5.67
N LYS A 142 4.14 11.97 5.58
CA LYS A 142 4.28 13.34 6.10
C LYS A 142 2.97 13.83 6.68
N VAL A 143 3.03 14.81 7.55
CA VAL A 143 1.86 15.55 8.03
C VAL A 143 1.26 16.33 6.86
N LEU A 144 -0.05 16.31 6.72
CA LEU A 144 -0.77 16.90 5.59
C LEU A 144 -1.56 18.13 6.05
N THR A 145 -1.53 19.16 5.20
CA THR A 145 -2.37 20.35 5.37
C THR A 145 -3.80 20.08 4.89
N GLU A 146 -4.74 20.93 5.27
CA GLU A 146 -6.14 20.88 4.79
C GLU A 146 -6.20 20.92 3.25
N GLY A 147 -5.41 21.79 2.61
CA GLY A 147 -5.36 21.90 1.16
C GLY A 147 -4.88 20.61 0.47
N MET A 148 -3.88 19.93 1.08
CA MET A 148 -3.41 18.63 0.58
C MET A 148 -4.50 17.55 0.71
N LEU A 149 -5.20 17.49 1.83
CA LEU A 149 -6.28 16.53 2.05
C LEU A 149 -7.44 16.78 1.08
N PHE A 150 -7.81 18.05 0.87
CA PHE A 150 -8.81 18.41 -0.12
C PHE A 150 -8.42 17.96 -1.55
N SER A 151 -7.16 18.17 -1.93
CA SER A 151 -6.67 17.68 -3.24
C SER A 151 -6.77 16.17 -3.37
N ILE A 152 -6.41 15.42 -2.31
CA ILE A 152 -6.50 13.96 -2.29
C ILE A 152 -7.96 13.49 -2.40
N GLU A 153 -8.87 14.11 -1.65
CA GLU A 153 -10.31 13.80 -1.74
C GLU A 153 -10.84 14.04 -3.15
N ARG A 154 -10.47 15.15 -3.76
CA ARG A 154 -10.84 15.48 -5.15
C ARG A 154 -10.26 14.47 -6.16
N ASP A 155 -9.02 14.05 -5.98
CA ASP A 155 -8.39 13.10 -6.89
C ASP A 155 -9.00 11.68 -6.73
N LYS A 156 -9.35 11.27 -5.50
CA LYS A 156 -10.11 10.03 -5.25
C LYS A 156 -11.52 10.12 -5.86
N GLN A 157 -12.19 11.25 -5.75
CA GLN A 157 -13.48 11.48 -6.40
C GLN A 157 -13.39 11.29 -7.92
N ARG A 158 -12.40 11.91 -8.57
CA ARG A 158 -12.16 11.75 -10.01
C ARG A 158 -11.83 10.30 -10.40
N LYS A 159 -11.07 9.59 -9.55
CA LYS A 159 -10.78 8.17 -9.77
C LYS A 159 -12.07 7.35 -9.76
N LEU A 160 -12.93 7.55 -8.77
CA LEU A 160 -14.23 6.86 -8.69
C LEU A 160 -15.10 7.13 -9.93
N GLU A 161 -15.15 8.37 -10.41
CA GLU A 161 -15.86 8.74 -11.64
C GLU A 161 -15.30 8.01 -12.87
N LYS A 162 -13.95 7.97 -12.98
CA LYS A 162 -13.26 7.29 -14.08
C LYS A 162 -13.46 5.78 -14.04
N ASP A 163 -13.34 5.16 -12.86
CA ASP A 163 -13.49 3.71 -12.70
C ASP A 163 -14.92 3.30 -13.07
N LEU A 164 -15.94 4.05 -12.61
CA LEU A 164 -17.33 3.81 -12.99
C LEU A 164 -17.58 4.06 -14.49
N PHE A 165 -16.94 5.08 -15.08
CA PHE A 165 -17.01 5.29 -16.51
C PHE A 165 -16.48 4.08 -17.29
N GLN A 166 -15.34 3.51 -16.90
CA GLN A 166 -14.78 2.33 -17.55
C GLN A 166 -15.69 1.10 -17.42
N GLU A 167 -16.31 0.92 -16.24
CA GLU A 167 -17.29 -0.15 -16.02
C GLU A 167 -18.51 0.02 -16.94
N LEU A 168 -19.06 1.22 -17.03
CA LEU A 168 -20.21 1.51 -17.88
C LEU A 168 -19.89 1.35 -19.37
N ILE A 169 -18.70 1.77 -19.82
CA ILE A 169 -18.23 1.55 -21.18
C ILE A 169 -18.10 0.05 -21.47
N ALA A 170 -17.52 -0.72 -20.55
CA ALA A 170 -17.40 -2.17 -20.71
C ALA A 170 -18.76 -2.86 -20.83
N ALA A 171 -19.76 -2.40 -20.07
CA ALA A 171 -21.14 -2.91 -20.13
C ALA A 171 -21.83 -2.61 -21.49
N GLN A 172 -21.39 -1.56 -22.18
CA GLN A 172 -21.96 -1.12 -23.47
C GLN A 172 -21.00 -1.37 -24.66
N LYS A 173 -20.10 -2.34 -24.52
CA LYS A 173 -19.05 -2.64 -25.49
C LYS A 173 -19.57 -2.85 -26.92
N GLU A 174 -20.70 -3.54 -27.08
CA GLU A 174 -21.26 -3.83 -28.39
C GLU A 174 -21.77 -2.57 -29.08
N GLU A 175 -22.37 -1.63 -28.36
CA GLU A 175 -22.81 -0.35 -28.91
C GLU A 175 -21.62 0.51 -29.32
N LEU A 176 -20.61 0.61 -28.46
CA LEU A 176 -19.36 1.31 -28.79
C LEU A 176 -18.69 0.72 -30.04
N LYS A 177 -18.66 -0.60 -30.19
CA LYS A 177 -18.12 -1.29 -31.35
C LYS A 177 -18.86 -0.94 -32.65
N LYS A 178 -20.21 -0.86 -32.62
CA LYS A 178 -21.03 -0.43 -33.77
C LYS A 178 -20.69 1.01 -34.19
N LEU A 179 -20.51 1.92 -33.24
CA LEU A 179 -20.13 3.30 -33.53
C LEU A 179 -18.71 3.38 -34.11
N GLN A 180 -17.78 2.59 -33.58
CA GLN A 180 -16.39 2.52 -34.09
C GLN A 180 -16.34 1.99 -35.55
N LEU A 181 -17.18 1.00 -35.90
CA LEU A 181 -17.26 0.47 -37.27
C LEU A 181 -17.77 1.54 -38.25
N LYS A 182 -18.66 2.43 -37.86
CA LYS A 182 -19.11 3.56 -38.66
C LYS A 182 -18.06 4.66 -38.83
N LYS A 183 -16.96 4.62 -38.05
CA LYS A 183 -15.87 5.63 -38.02
C LYS A 183 -16.34 7.06 -37.77
N ASP A 184 -17.52 7.23 -37.14
CA ASP A 184 -18.08 8.54 -36.83
C ASP A 184 -17.55 9.01 -35.45
N GLN A 185 -16.51 9.82 -35.50
CA GLN A 185 -15.85 10.34 -34.29
C GLN A 185 -16.78 11.22 -33.45
N THR A 186 -17.73 11.92 -34.09
CA THR A 186 -18.68 12.78 -33.40
C THR A 186 -19.65 11.96 -32.56
N GLN A 187 -20.19 10.87 -33.10
CA GLN A 187 -21.08 9.98 -32.36
C GLN A 187 -20.33 9.24 -31.24
N ILE A 188 -19.06 8.83 -31.48
CA ILE A 188 -18.23 8.21 -30.43
C ILE A 188 -17.98 9.19 -29.29
N ALA A 189 -17.66 10.45 -29.59
CA ALA A 189 -17.47 11.48 -28.56
C ALA A 189 -18.74 11.72 -27.75
N ALA A 190 -19.89 11.91 -28.41
CA ALA A 190 -21.19 12.12 -27.77
C ALA A 190 -21.58 10.91 -26.88
N PHE A 191 -21.31 9.69 -27.33
CA PHE A 191 -21.54 8.48 -26.54
C PHE A 191 -20.66 8.48 -25.27
N ASN A 192 -19.37 8.75 -25.39
CA ASN A 192 -18.47 8.82 -24.24
C ASN A 192 -18.85 9.91 -23.24
N ASP A 193 -19.25 11.10 -23.73
CA ASP A 193 -19.71 12.21 -22.91
C ASP A 193 -20.99 11.86 -22.14
N SER A 194 -21.93 11.17 -22.81
CA SER A 194 -23.14 10.67 -22.16
C SER A 194 -22.84 9.69 -21.03
N ILE A 195 -21.99 8.69 -21.29
CA ILE A 195 -21.58 7.72 -20.27
C ILE A 195 -20.82 8.39 -19.11
N MET A 196 -19.95 9.35 -19.41
CA MET A 196 -19.27 10.13 -18.38
C MET A 196 -20.26 10.95 -17.55
N GLY A 197 -21.26 11.53 -18.17
CA GLY A 197 -22.37 12.23 -17.49
C GLY A 197 -23.09 11.31 -16.50
N ILE A 198 -23.44 10.10 -16.93
CA ILE A 198 -24.07 9.08 -16.08
C ILE A 198 -23.15 8.68 -14.91
N ALA A 199 -21.87 8.46 -15.17
CA ALA A 199 -20.90 8.11 -14.13
C ALA A 199 -20.82 9.21 -13.06
N ARG A 200 -20.67 10.47 -13.48
CA ARG A 200 -20.64 11.63 -12.56
C ARG A 200 -21.92 11.78 -11.75
N GLN A 201 -23.08 11.59 -12.40
CA GLN A 201 -24.37 11.66 -11.69
C GLN A 201 -24.46 10.58 -10.62
N LYS A 202 -24.20 9.32 -10.96
CA LYS A 202 -24.24 8.19 -10.01
C LYS A 202 -23.27 8.37 -8.84
N ILE A 203 -22.09 8.93 -9.08
CA ILE A 203 -21.13 9.21 -8.00
C ILE A 203 -21.62 10.37 -7.12
N ARG A 204 -22.19 11.45 -7.69
CA ARG A 204 -22.78 12.55 -6.92
C ARG A 204 -23.94 12.09 -6.04
N GLU A 205 -24.78 11.18 -6.51
CA GLU A 205 -25.89 10.59 -5.74
C GLU A 205 -25.39 9.79 -4.52
N LYS A 206 -24.18 9.21 -4.59
CA LYS A 206 -23.50 8.56 -3.44
C LYS A 206 -22.89 9.55 -2.45
N GLY A 207 -22.81 10.82 -2.80
CA GLY A 207 -22.13 11.87 -2.04
C GLY A 207 -20.67 12.07 -2.45
N GLU A 208 -20.12 13.21 -2.07
CA GLU A 208 -18.69 13.48 -2.29
C GLU A 208 -17.81 12.56 -1.44
N TYR A 209 -16.72 12.08 -2.03
CA TYR A 209 -15.72 11.34 -1.27
C TYR A 209 -15.07 12.26 -0.23
N LYS A 210 -15.14 11.85 1.02
CA LYS A 210 -14.49 12.52 2.14
C LYS A 210 -13.75 11.49 2.99
N LEU A 211 -12.58 11.86 3.45
CA LEU A 211 -11.88 11.08 4.46
C LEU A 211 -12.68 11.13 5.78
N ALA A 212 -12.86 9.98 6.42
CA ALA A 212 -13.47 9.91 7.74
C ALA A 212 -12.73 10.82 8.72
N LEU A 213 -13.46 11.48 9.63
CA LEU A 213 -12.88 12.47 10.55
C LEU A 213 -11.67 11.93 11.35
N PRO A 214 -11.68 10.70 11.90
CA PRO A 214 -10.51 10.15 12.59
C PRO A 214 -9.29 10.01 11.69
N ILE A 215 -9.48 9.49 10.48
CA ILE A 215 -8.41 9.32 9.47
C ILE A 215 -7.85 10.68 9.06
N ARG A 216 -8.74 11.66 8.82
CA ARG A 216 -8.35 13.03 8.50
C ARG A 216 -7.52 13.67 9.61
N LYS A 217 -7.93 13.46 10.88
CA LYS A 217 -7.19 13.91 12.06
C LYS A 217 -5.79 13.31 12.09
N ASP A 218 -5.65 12.00 11.91
CA ASP A 218 -4.36 11.32 11.93
C ASP A 218 -3.42 11.84 10.83
N TYR A 219 -3.91 12.01 9.60
CA TYR A 219 -3.09 12.58 8.53
C TYR A 219 -2.62 14.02 8.80
N LYS A 220 -3.39 14.78 9.58
CA LYS A 220 -3.02 16.15 9.99
C LYS A 220 -2.08 16.21 11.20
N THR A 221 -2.00 15.16 12.01
CA THR A 221 -1.24 15.15 13.26
C THR A 221 0.00 14.29 13.20
N ILE A 222 -0.15 13.02 12.87
CA ILE A 222 0.96 12.06 12.78
C ILE A 222 1.45 11.86 11.35
N GLY A 223 0.61 12.16 10.35
CA GLY A 223 0.93 12.02 8.94
C GLY A 223 0.64 10.64 8.36
N GLY A 224 1.03 10.45 7.10
CA GLY A 224 0.84 9.20 6.37
C GLY A 224 0.79 9.38 4.87
N ILE A 225 0.17 8.40 4.16
CA ILE A 225 0.16 8.29 2.70
C ILE A 225 -1.25 7.96 2.20
N PRO A 226 -2.21 8.90 2.27
CA PRO A 226 -3.63 8.61 1.97
C PRO A 226 -3.92 8.20 0.52
N HIS A 227 -3.02 8.47 -0.43
CA HIS A 227 -3.22 8.02 -1.82
C HIS A 227 -3.07 6.50 -1.99
N LEU A 228 -2.46 5.80 -1.01
CA LEU A 228 -2.38 4.34 -1.00
C LEU A 228 -3.58 3.67 -0.29
N ASP A 229 -4.45 4.44 0.36
CA ASP A 229 -5.62 3.91 1.03
C ASP A 229 -6.59 3.25 0.05
N ASN A 230 -7.12 2.08 0.46
CA ASN A 230 -7.97 1.24 -0.37
C ASN A 230 -7.27 0.70 -1.64
N GLU A 231 -5.93 0.74 -1.69
CA GLU A 231 -5.14 0.27 -2.83
C GLU A 231 -4.18 -0.86 -2.42
N TYR A 232 -3.74 -0.90 -1.16
CA TYR A 232 -2.78 -1.89 -0.64
C TYR A 232 -3.28 -2.47 0.68
N THR A 233 -2.85 -3.69 0.99
CA THR A 233 -3.15 -4.32 2.27
C THR A 233 -2.26 -3.76 3.37
N VAL A 234 -2.85 -3.14 4.37
CA VAL A 234 -2.21 -2.77 5.64
C VAL A 234 -2.49 -3.89 6.63
N PHE A 235 -1.44 -4.55 7.15
CA PHE A 235 -1.59 -5.74 7.97
C PHE A 235 -0.93 -5.65 9.35
N GLY A 236 -0.46 -4.45 9.72
CA GLY A 236 0.12 -4.18 11.02
C GLY A 236 0.51 -2.72 11.21
N GLU A 237 1.13 -2.43 12.33
CA GLU A 237 1.64 -1.10 12.66
C GLU A 237 2.88 -1.17 13.55
N ILE A 238 3.71 -0.12 13.49
CA ILE A 238 4.82 0.09 14.43
C ILE A 238 4.23 0.52 15.78
N VAL A 239 4.63 -0.16 16.84
CA VAL A 239 4.27 0.17 18.22
C VAL A 239 5.42 0.78 19.00
N GLU A 240 6.68 0.47 18.60
CA GLU A 240 7.89 1.06 19.16
C GLU A 240 8.94 1.26 18.08
N GLY A 241 9.88 2.20 18.27
CA GLY A 241 10.97 2.44 17.33
C GLY A 241 10.60 3.31 16.12
N ILE A 242 9.43 3.98 16.11
CA ILE A 242 9.01 4.85 14.99
C ILE A 242 9.97 6.03 14.76
N ASN A 243 10.77 6.38 15.75
CA ASN A 243 11.82 7.40 15.68
C ASN A 243 13.22 6.79 15.43
N ALA A 244 13.32 5.48 15.15
CA ALA A 244 14.56 4.88 14.69
C ALA A 244 15.05 5.59 13.42
N HIS A 245 16.37 5.64 13.23
CA HIS A 245 17.02 6.43 12.18
C HIS A 245 16.40 6.31 10.76
N PRO A 246 15.80 5.18 10.32
CA PRO A 246 15.14 5.13 9.02
C PRO A 246 13.91 6.05 8.90
N PHE A 247 13.38 6.51 10.05
CA PHE A 247 12.20 7.37 10.17
C PHE A 247 12.53 8.81 10.61
N SER A 248 13.78 9.11 10.98
CA SER A 248 14.22 10.46 11.37
C SER A 248 14.58 11.34 10.16
#